data_327261ec6d4521eb3acc61da18739519
#
_entry.id   327261ec6d4521eb3acc61da18739519
#
_cell.length_a   1.000
_cell.length_b   1.000
_cell.length_c   1.000
_cell.angle_alpha   90.00
_cell.angle_beta   90.00
_cell.angle_gamma   90.00
#
_symmetry.space_group_name_H-M   'P 1'
#
loop_
_entity.id
_entity.type
_entity.pdbx_description
1 polymer ?
#
loop_
_entity_poly.entity_id
_entity_poly.type
_entity_poly.pdbx_seq_one_letter_code
_entity_poly.pdbx_strand_id
1 'polypeptide(L)'
;MEPFDSPEEAHFRAQARAWLEANANRPPAPPIAPSAIVAEWTPAEEVRKLAEARSWQKLKFDAGWAGIAWPSAYGGRGASIVEHNIFSAEEAHFDVPHDALVVGLGWCGPAILLLGNEEQRQRLLPPLLSGSDVWCQLFSEPGSGSDLVSLSTRAVRDGDEWVISGQKVWTTFAHLSDWGLCIARTDPDLPPHRGLSAFVVDMRSSGVETRQIRQMTGSANFNEVFLNEVRVPDSNRIGEVGDGWRVVITTFMFERTAVLSVGATVADAFEALLATRPTSGSQRDRFLRVIVAGRALGYTQMRMATALAQGRMPGPEGSVAKLVGTLLLAELYDQALDVLGADGLLADGDAPYGGEWQDAFLGTPGLRIGGGTDQIQRNIIAERILGLPKDLR
;
A
#
# COMPACT_ATOMS: atom_id res chain seq x y z
N MET A 1 16.20 -12.86 -15.65
CA MET A 1 17.18 -12.04 -16.39
C MET A 1 17.45 -10.88 -15.45
N GLU A 2 18.61 -10.90 -14.80
CA GLU A 2 19.01 -9.77 -13.96
C GLU A 2 19.07 -8.52 -14.85
N PRO A 3 18.53 -7.38 -14.41
CA PRO A 3 18.69 -6.14 -15.14
C PRO A 3 20.19 -5.86 -15.25
N PHE A 4 20.65 -5.43 -16.43
CA PHE A 4 22.02 -5.00 -16.61
C PHE A 4 22.22 -3.67 -15.89
N ASP A 5 22.67 -3.76 -14.63
CA ASP A 5 23.03 -2.58 -13.85
C ASP A 5 24.22 -1.86 -14.52
N SER A 6 24.22 -0.55 -14.48
CA SER A 6 25.46 0.21 -14.74
C SER A 6 26.50 -0.10 -13.66
N PRO A 7 27.79 0.22 -13.87
CA PRO A 7 28.81 0.01 -12.82
C PRO A 7 28.46 0.68 -11.47
N GLU A 8 27.82 1.84 -11.51
CA GLU A 8 27.39 2.59 -10.32
C GLU A 8 26.22 1.88 -9.63
N GLU A 9 25.23 1.42 -10.39
CA GLU A 9 24.09 0.65 -9.90
C GLU A 9 24.52 -0.69 -9.30
N ALA A 10 25.45 -1.40 -9.97
CA ALA A 10 26.01 -2.65 -9.46
C ALA A 10 26.80 -2.43 -8.14
N HIS A 11 27.51 -1.32 -8.01
CA HIS A 11 28.19 -0.96 -6.77
C HIS A 11 27.19 -0.68 -5.66
N PHE A 12 26.14 0.10 -5.93
CA PHE A 12 25.07 0.39 -4.98
C PHE A 12 24.36 -0.90 -4.53
N ARG A 13 24.04 -1.81 -5.47
CA ARG A 13 23.45 -3.13 -5.17
C ARG A 13 24.35 -3.95 -4.25
N ALA A 14 25.65 -3.97 -4.50
CA ALA A 14 26.59 -4.69 -3.65
C ALA A 14 26.64 -4.11 -2.22
N GLN A 15 26.59 -2.79 -2.07
CA GLN A 15 26.49 -2.14 -0.76
C GLN A 15 25.19 -2.47 -0.04
N ALA A 16 24.05 -2.39 -0.75
CA ALA A 16 22.74 -2.72 -0.22
C ALA A 16 22.68 -4.18 0.28
N ARG A 17 23.13 -5.11 -0.56
CA ARG A 17 23.19 -6.54 -0.23
C ARG A 17 24.07 -6.82 0.99
N ALA A 18 25.27 -6.25 1.04
CA ALA A 18 26.18 -6.43 2.17
C ALA A 18 25.58 -5.90 3.48
N TRP A 19 24.89 -4.75 3.42
CA TRP A 19 24.21 -4.21 4.60
C TRP A 19 23.05 -5.10 5.04
N LEU A 20 22.22 -5.57 4.10
CA LEU A 20 21.10 -6.48 4.39
C LEU A 20 21.59 -7.80 4.98
N GLU A 21 22.63 -8.41 4.41
CA GLU A 21 23.23 -9.65 4.93
C GLU A 21 23.79 -9.52 6.35
N ALA A 22 24.22 -8.32 6.72
CA ALA A 22 24.73 -8.05 8.07
C ALA A 22 23.61 -7.75 9.10
N ASN A 23 22.40 -7.37 8.66
CA ASN A 23 21.36 -6.83 9.53
C ASN A 23 20.03 -7.58 9.47
N ALA A 24 19.81 -8.43 8.49
CA ALA A 24 18.56 -9.16 8.29
C ALA A 24 18.81 -10.66 8.04
N ASN A 25 17.82 -11.47 8.38
CA ASN A 25 17.91 -12.92 8.13
C ASN A 25 17.37 -13.24 6.73
N ARG A 26 18.07 -14.12 6.01
CA ARG A 26 17.50 -14.74 4.82
C ARG A 26 16.62 -15.91 5.25
N PRO A 27 15.43 -16.07 4.69
CA PRO A 27 14.65 -17.29 4.91
C PRO A 27 15.46 -18.50 4.39
N PRO A 28 15.39 -19.64 5.06
CA PRO A 28 16.19 -20.83 4.73
C PRO A 28 15.84 -21.44 3.37
N ALA A 29 14.68 -21.14 2.83
CA ALA A 29 14.21 -21.51 1.49
C ALA A 29 13.15 -20.50 1.03
N PRO A 30 12.87 -20.39 -0.29
CA PRO A 30 11.69 -19.66 -0.75
C PRO A 30 10.46 -20.23 -0.03
N PRO A 31 9.57 -19.38 0.50
CA PRO A 31 8.36 -19.86 1.15
C PRO A 31 7.52 -20.63 0.12
N ILE A 32 7.01 -21.80 0.52
CA ILE A 32 6.07 -22.60 -0.31
C ILE A 32 4.66 -21.99 -0.26
N ALA A 33 4.46 -20.98 0.57
CA ALA A 33 3.22 -20.24 0.69
C ALA A 33 3.50 -18.75 0.56
N PRO A 34 2.57 -17.96 0.01
CA PRO A 34 2.73 -16.52 -0.01
C PRO A 34 2.68 -16.00 1.43
N SER A 35 3.53 -15.07 1.78
CA SER A 35 3.25 -14.25 2.95
C SER A 35 1.92 -13.55 2.71
N ALA A 36 0.93 -13.82 3.54
CA ALA A 36 -0.41 -13.29 3.33
C ALA A 36 -0.35 -11.77 3.33
N ILE A 37 -0.85 -11.14 2.26
CA ILE A 37 -1.00 -9.67 2.16
C ILE A 37 -1.90 -9.15 3.29
N VAL A 38 -2.70 -10.06 3.87
CA VAL A 38 -3.61 -9.79 4.98
C VAL A 38 -3.50 -10.99 5.93
N ALA A 39 -2.42 -11.06 6.70
CA ALA A 39 -2.28 -12.08 7.73
C ALA A 39 -3.33 -11.89 8.83
N GLU A 40 -3.89 -12.98 9.32
CA GLU A 40 -4.66 -12.97 10.55
C GLU A 40 -3.70 -12.81 11.73
N TRP A 41 -3.73 -11.66 12.36
CA TRP A 41 -2.94 -11.39 13.56
C TRP A 41 -3.87 -11.28 14.76
N THR A 42 -3.50 -11.96 15.82
CA THR A 42 -4.08 -11.68 17.14
C THR A 42 -3.66 -10.28 17.59
N PRO A 43 -4.39 -9.63 18.51
CA PRO A 43 -3.99 -8.32 19.04
C PRO A 43 -2.57 -8.29 19.61
N ALA A 44 -2.10 -9.38 20.20
CA ALA A 44 -0.73 -9.48 20.70
C ALA A 44 0.31 -9.55 19.57
N GLU A 45 -0.02 -10.23 18.48
CA GLU A 45 0.82 -10.30 17.28
C GLU A 45 0.86 -8.96 16.56
N GLU A 46 -0.24 -8.23 16.47
CA GLU A 46 -0.25 -6.87 15.89
C GLU A 46 0.73 -5.96 16.61
N VAL A 47 0.70 -5.94 17.95
CA VAL A 47 1.64 -5.15 18.76
C VAL A 47 3.08 -5.58 18.53
N ARG A 48 3.36 -6.89 18.52
CA ARG A 48 4.69 -7.43 18.28
C ARG A 48 5.19 -7.09 16.86
N LYS A 49 4.37 -7.34 15.84
CA LYS A 49 4.70 -7.05 14.43
C LYS A 49 4.94 -5.57 14.20
N LEU A 50 4.15 -4.69 14.83
CA LEU A 50 4.40 -3.26 14.78
C LEU A 50 5.74 -2.88 15.44
N ALA A 51 6.07 -3.46 16.58
CA ALA A 51 7.34 -3.21 17.26
C ALA A 51 8.53 -3.69 16.41
N GLU A 52 8.42 -4.86 15.78
CA GLU A 52 9.41 -5.39 14.84
C GLU A 52 9.58 -4.46 13.62
N ALA A 53 8.47 -3.99 13.02
CA ALA A 53 8.49 -3.08 11.88
C ALA A 53 9.12 -1.72 12.23
N ARG A 54 8.78 -1.17 13.39
CA ARG A 54 9.41 0.08 13.90
C ARG A 54 10.91 -0.11 14.11
N SER A 55 11.32 -1.22 14.70
CA SER A 55 12.74 -1.52 14.97
C SER A 55 13.53 -1.66 13.67
N TRP A 56 12.99 -2.39 12.68
CA TRP A 56 13.60 -2.54 11.37
C TRP A 56 13.70 -1.20 10.63
N GLN A 57 12.62 -0.43 10.61
CA GLN A 57 12.59 0.88 9.96
C GLN A 57 13.56 1.87 10.61
N LYS A 58 13.64 1.86 11.95
CA LYS A 58 14.61 2.67 12.70
C LYS A 58 16.06 2.30 12.34
N LEU A 59 16.36 1.01 12.24
CA LEU A 59 17.67 0.52 11.85
C LEU A 59 18.04 0.99 10.43
N LYS A 60 17.10 0.91 9.48
CA LYS A 60 17.29 1.47 8.13
C LYS A 60 17.52 2.98 8.18
N PHE A 61 16.73 3.69 8.98
CA PHE A 61 16.85 5.14 9.10
C PHE A 61 18.21 5.57 9.64
N ASP A 62 18.67 4.98 10.73
CA ASP A 62 19.95 5.29 11.36
C ASP A 62 21.15 4.96 10.46
N ALA A 63 21.01 3.96 9.59
CA ALA A 63 22.03 3.55 8.62
C ALA A 63 21.91 4.26 7.25
N GLY A 64 20.94 5.16 7.07
CA GLY A 64 20.72 5.90 5.82
C GLY A 64 20.14 5.06 4.69
N TRP A 65 19.43 3.94 5.01
CA TRP A 65 18.74 3.06 4.05
C TRP A 65 17.22 3.26 4.04
N ALA A 66 16.68 4.09 4.92
CA ALA A 66 15.29 4.52 4.84
C ALA A 66 15.14 5.67 3.84
N GLY A 67 14.02 5.70 3.09
CA GLY A 67 13.70 6.82 2.20
C GLY A 67 14.79 7.10 1.17
N ILE A 68 15.30 6.10 0.48
CA ILE A 68 16.45 6.22 -0.44
C ILE A 68 16.24 7.36 -1.45
N ALA A 69 15.06 7.47 -2.06
CA ALA A 69 14.73 8.54 -3.02
C ALA A 69 14.18 9.81 -2.36
N TRP A 70 14.08 9.88 -1.01
CA TRP A 70 13.60 11.08 -0.34
C TRP A 70 14.74 12.09 -0.12
N PRO A 71 14.44 13.40 -0.10
CA PRO A 71 15.46 14.42 0.17
C PRO A 71 16.15 14.20 1.52
N SER A 72 17.45 14.46 1.56
CA SER A 72 18.27 14.36 2.78
C SER A 72 17.82 15.35 3.88
N ALA A 73 17.24 16.49 3.48
CA ALA A 73 16.66 17.47 4.40
C ALA A 73 15.59 16.88 5.34
N TYR A 74 14.94 15.77 4.96
CA TYR A 74 13.90 15.11 5.75
C TYR A 74 14.31 13.71 6.21
N GLY A 75 15.61 13.43 6.25
CA GLY A 75 16.16 12.15 6.71
C GLY A 75 16.29 11.07 5.63
N GLY A 76 15.95 11.37 4.39
CA GLY A 76 16.17 10.45 3.26
C GLY A 76 17.63 10.46 2.79
N ARG A 77 17.95 9.59 1.82
CA ARG A 77 19.30 9.48 1.25
C ARG A 77 19.56 10.47 0.10
N GLY A 78 18.52 11.02 -0.53
CA GLY A 78 18.63 11.91 -1.69
C GLY A 78 19.12 11.18 -2.95
N ALA A 79 19.02 9.87 -2.99
CA ALA A 79 19.43 9.03 -4.10
C ALA A 79 18.33 8.91 -5.18
N SER A 80 18.60 8.19 -6.26
CA SER A 80 17.69 8.03 -7.38
C SER A 80 16.57 7.03 -7.10
N ILE A 81 15.49 7.09 -7.89
CA ILE A 81 14.43 6.07 -7.88
C ILE A 81 14.95 4.70 -8.33
N VAL A 82 15.98 4.66 -9.16
CA VAL A 82 16.62 3.41 -9.60
C VAL A 82 17.30 2.74 -8.40
N GLU A 83 18.06 3.50 -7.61
CA GLU A 83 18.68 3.00 -6.38
C GLU A 83 17.64 2.55 -5.35
N HIS A 84 16.52 3.26 -5.23
CA HIS A 84 15.39 2.83 -4.40
C HIS A 84 14.87 1.46 -4.85
N ASN A 85 14.65 1.27 -6.15
CA ASN A 85 14.16 0.00 -6.70
C ASN A 85 15.19 -1.13 -6.52
N ILE A 86 16.48 -0.82 -6.66
CA ILE A 86 17.56 -1.79 -6.40
C ILE A 86 17.52 -2.26 -4.94
N PHE A 87 17.44 -1.32 -3.98
CA PHE A 87 17.37 -1.69 -2.57
C PHE A 87 16.11 -2.50 -2.26
N SER A 88 14.94 -2.11 -2.77
CA SER A 88 13.69 -2.84 -2.57
C SER A 88 13.75 -4.26 -3.14
N ALA A 89 14.39 -4.44 -4.30
CA ALA A 89 14.59 -5.76 -4.89
C ALA A 89 15.53 -6.64 -4.06
N GLU A 90 16.60 -6.06 -3.50
CA GLU A 90 17.50 -6.79 -2.59
C GLU A 90 16.82 -7.12 -1.25
N GLU A 91 16.08 -6.16 -0.67
CA GLU A 91 15.38 -6.34 0.61
C GLU A 91 14.31 -7.44 0.52
N ALA A 92 13.66 -7.63 -0.63
CA ALA A 92 12.67 -8.68 -0.87
C ALA A 92 13.23 -10.12 -0.72
N HIS A 93 14.53 -10.29 -0.70
CA HIS A 93 15.18 -11.61 -0.43
C HIS A 93 15.38 -11.89 1.06
N PHE A 94 14.95 -11.01 1.95
CA PHE A 94 15.13 -11.13 3.40
C PHE A 94 13.79 -11.18 4.12
N ASP A 95 13.76 -11.88 5.24
CA ASP A 95 12.59 -11.93 6.14
C ASP A 95 12.61 -10.69 7.04
N VAL A 96 11.96 -9.64 6.59
CA VAL A 96 11.89 -8.35 7.28
C VAL A 96 10.45 -7.83 7.33
N PRO A 97 10.04 -7.17 8.43
CA PRO A 97 8.67 -6.72 8.62
C PRO A 97 8.41 -5.42 7.84
N HIS A 98 7.35 -5.38 7.01
CA HIS A 98 7.00 -4.22 6.18
C HIS A 98 5.61 -3.65 6.46
N ASP A 99 4.64 -4.48 6.83
CA ASP A 99 3.22 -4.23 6.60
C ASP A 99 2.63 -3.07 7.40
N ALA A 100 2.99 -2.97 8.68
CA ALA A 100 2.37 -1.98 9.58
C ALA A 100 2.70 -0.50 9.23
N LEU A 101 3.78 -0.25 8.48
CA LEU A 101 4.24 1.10 8.15
C LEU A 101 3.96 1.50 6.69
N VAL A 102 3.40 0.58 5.89
CA VAL A 102 3.24 0.78 4.44
C VAL A 102 2.36 2.00 4.10
N VAL A 103 1.31 2.27 4.89
CA VAL A 103 0.40 3.40 4.64
C VAL A 103 1.15 4.73 4.80
N GLY A 104 1.94 4.86 5.87
CA GLY A 104 2.75 6.05 6.11
C GLY A 104 3.84 6.23 5.07
N LEU A 105 4.70 5.22 4.92
CA LEU A 105 5.90 5.29 4.07
C LEU A 105 5.56 5.29 2.57
N GLY A 106 4.56 4.51 2.17
CA GLY A 106 4.23 4.31 0.77
C GLY A 106 3.25 5.35 0.20
N TRP A 107 2.36 5.93 1.01
CA TRP A 107 1.23 6.74 0.51
C TRP A 107 1.17 8.12 1.13
N CYS A 108 1.02 8.21 2.47
CA CYS A 108 0.85 9.49 3.17
C CYS A 108 2.11 10.36 3.11
N GLY A 109 3.27 9.78 3.39
CA GLY A 109 4.55 10.47 3.39
C GLY A 109 4.90 11.08 2.02
N PRO A 110 4.84 10.33 0.91
CA PRO A 110 5.03 10.88 -0.43
C PRO A 110 4.04 12.00 -0.78
N ALA A 111 2.77 11.92 -0.34
CA ALA A 111 1.79 12.98 -0.54
C ALA A 111 2.18 14.26 0.23
N ILE A 112 2.61 14.12 1.49
CA ILE A 112 3.11 15.23 2.32
C ILE A 112 4.39 15.81 1.72
N LEU A 113 5.31 14.98 1.25
CA LEU A 113 6.55 15.40 0.60
C LEU A 113 6.27 16.32 -0.60
N LEU A 114 5.26 16.00 -1.41
CA LEU A 114 4.91 16.78 -2.61
C LEU A 114 4.03 18.00 -2.32
N LEU A 115 3.10 17.91 -1.38
CA LEU A 115 2.02 18.88 -1.21
C LEU A 115 2.04 19.62 0.13
N GLY A 116 2.79 19.14 1.11
CA GLY A 116 3.01 19.83 2.38
C GLY A 116 3.89 21.08 2.21
N ASN A 117 3.76 22.04 3.10
CA ASN A 117 4.69 23.16 3.21
C ASN A 117 5.99 22.72 3.92
N GLU A 118 6.98 23.61 3.99
CA GLU A 118 8.29 23.27 4.54
C GLU A 118 8.23 22.90 6.02
N GLU A 119 7.43 23.62 6.81
CA GLU A 119 7.24 23.33 8.24
C GLU A 119 6.63 21.93 8.45
N GLN A 120 5.62 21.57 7.65
CA GLN A 120 4.98 20.26 7.68
C GLN A 120 5.95 19.14 7.29
N ARG A 121 6.74 19.34 6.25
CA ARG A 121 7.78 18.37 5.83
C ARG A 121 8.80 18.13 6.92
N GLN A 122 9.35 19.19 7.51
CA GLN A 122 10.34 19.11 8.59
C GLN A 122 9.79 18.44 9.85
N ARG A 123 8.53 18.68 10.17
CA ARG A 123 7.89 18.14 11.37
C ARG A 123 7.43 16.69 11.21
N LEU A 124 6.83 16.35 10.07
CA LEU A 124 6.09 15.09 9.88
C LEU A 124 6.92 14.00 9.21
N LEU A 125 7.82 14.35 8.28
CA LEU A 125 8.50 13.32 7.47
C LEU A 125 9.60 12.58 8.22
N PRO A 126 10.48 13.20 9.04
CA PRO A 126 11.50 12.44 9.76
C PRO A 126 10.96 11.40 10.74
N PRO A 127 9.95 11.68 11.61
CA PRO A 127 9.39 10.67 12.51
C PRO A 127 8.61 9.58 11.74
N LEU A 128 7.94 9.92 10.63
CA LEU A 128 7.32 8.94 9.75
C LEU A 128 8.38 8.02 9.13
N LEU A 129 9.45 8.60 8.58
CA LEU A 129 10.50 7.85 7.89
C LEU A 129 11.31 6.95 8.82
N SER A 130 11.51 7.37 10.08
CA SER A 130 12.17 6.56 11.11
C SER A 130 11.30 5.43 11.67
N GLY A 131 9.98 5.41 11.35
CA GLY A 131 9.02 4.48 11.93
C GLY A 131 8.58 4.84 13.36
N SER A 132 8.94 6.03 13.86
CA SER A 132 8.48 6.52 15.17
C SER A 132 6.99 6.80 15.16
N ASP A 133 6.47 7.33 14.04
CA ASP A 133 5.06 7.62 13.82
C ASP A 133 4.43 6.63 12.84
N VAL A 134 3.33 6.04 13.23
CA VAL A 134 2.48 5.18 12.38
C VAL A 134 1.33 6.00 11.81
N TRP A 135 1.05 5.80 10.54
CA TRP A 135 0.06 6.58 9.82
C TRP A 135 -1.04 5.72 9.22
N CYS A 136 -2.27 6.26 9.21
CA CYS A 136 -3.40 5.70 8.48
C CYS A 136 -4.00 6.70 7.49
N GLN A 137 -4.86 6.20 6.60
CA GLN A 137 -5.53 6.96 5.54
C GLN A 137 -7.03 7.03 5.83
N LEU A 138 -7.55 8.21 6.17
CA LEU A 138 -8.93 8.47 6.54
C LEU A 138 -9.72 9.04 5.35
N PHE A 139 -9.97 8.21 4.33
CA PHE A 139 -10.62 8.66 3.09
C PHE A 139 -12.06 8.13 2.97
N SER A 140 -12.22 6.83 2.78
CA SER A 140 -13.53 6.20 2.51
C SER A 140 -14.51 6.36 3.67
N GLU A 141 -15.79 6.43 3.32
CA GLU A 141 -16.92 6.48 4.27
C GLU A 141 -17.91 5.36 3.96
N PRO A 142 -18.82 4.99 4.87
CA PRO A 142 -19.83 3.95 4.61
C PRO A 142 -20.65 4.18 3.34
N GLY A 143 -20.94 5.45 3.01
CA GLY A 143 -21.67 5.84 1.80
C GLY A 143 -20.79 6.31 0.63
N SER A 144 -19.46 6.36 0.78
CA SER A 144 -18.56 7.00 -0.18
C SER A 144 -17.23 6.26 -0.29
N GLY A 145 -17.19 5.25 -1.14
CA GLY A 145 -15.98 4.50 -1.49
C GLY A 145 -15.50 4.84 -2.91
N SER A 146 -16.04 4.18 -3.94
CA SER A 146 -15.69 4.47 -5.35
C SER A 146 -16.03 5.90 -5.76
N ASP A 147 -17.14 6.46 -5.26
CA ASP A 147 -17.50 7.86 -5.40
C ASP A 147 -17.01 8.67 -4.20
N LEU A 148 -15.69 8.72 -4.04
CA LEU A 148 -15.05 9.39 -2.89
C LEU A 148 -15.34 10.88 -2.84
N VAL A 149 -15.62 11.52 -3.97
CA VAL A 149 -15.95 12.95 -3.99
C VAL A 149 -17.27 13.27 -3.28
N SER A 150 -18.15 12.28 -3.07
CA SER A 150 -19.44 12.44 -2.35
C SER A 150 -19.32 12.31 -0.84
N LEU A 151 -18.10 12.22 -0.29
CA LEU A 151 -17.87 12.10 1.15
C LEU A 151 -18.57 13.21 1.95
N SER A 152 -19.04 12.84 3.15
CA SER A 152 -19.87 13.67 4.01
C SER A 152 -19.18 14.18 5.29
N THR A 153 -18.02 13.58 5.67
CA THR A 153 -17.20 14.11 6.77
C THR A 153 -16.93 15.58 6.54
N ARG A 154 -17.35 16.44 7.47
CA ARG A 154 -17.23 17.90 7.35
C ARG A 154 -16.08 18.42 8.21
N ALA A 155 -15.48 19.51 7.78
CA ALA A 155 -14.54 20.31 8.56
C ALA A 155 -15.03 21.76 8.56
N VAL A 156 -15.30 22.30 9.73
CA VAL A 156 -15.79 23.68 9.93
C VAL A 156 -14.69 24.48 10.59
N ARG A 157 -14.36 25.64 10.03
CA ARG A 157 -13.31 26.50 10.59
C ARG A 157 -13.82 27.18 11.88
N ASP A 158 -12.99 27.14 12.92
CA ASP A 158 -13.22 27.80 14.21
C ASP A 158 -11.90 28.51 14.65
N GLY A 159 -11.75 29.78 14.27
CA GLY A 159 -10.52 30.53 14.46
C GLY A 159 -9.34 29.97 13.69
N ASP A 160 -8.30 29.54 14.40
CA ASP A 160 -7.07 28.94 13.85
C ASP A 160 -7.13 27.40 13.79
N GLU A 161 -8.30 26.82 14.06
CA GLU A 161 -8.53 25.38 14.05
C GLU A 161 -9.68 25.01 13.12
N TRP A 162 -9.78 23.71 12.85
CA TRP A 162 -10.87 23.07 12.15
C TRP A 162 -11.55 22.05 13.07
N VAL A 163 -12.86 22.04 13.11
CA VAL A 163 -13.69 21.06 13.83
C VAL A 163 -14.15 20.01 12.81
N ILE A 164 -13.63 18.78 12.92
CA ILE A 164 -13.91 17.70 12.00
C ILE A 164 -14.92 16.74 12.61
N SER A 165 -16.02 16.45 11.87
CA SER A 165 -17.05 15.50 12.29
C SER A 165 -17.46 14.60 11.14
N GLY A 166 -17.52 13.28 11.38
CA GLY A 166 -17.92 12.28 10.40
C GLY A 166 -17.48 10.88 10.78
N GLN A 167 -17.59 9.97 9.81
CA GLN A 167 -17.19 8.57 9.97
C GLN A 167 -16.35 8.12 8.76
N LYS A 168 -15.22 7.51 9.03
CA LYS A 168 -14.37 6.85 8.03
C LYS A 168 -14.45 5.33 8.20
N VAL A 169 -14.21 4.59 7.12
CA VAL A 169 -14.28 3.13 7.12
C VAL A 169 -13.19 2.53 6.24
N TRP A 170 -12.89 1.28 6.46
CA TRP A 170 -11.83 0.53 5.78
C TRP A 170 -10.44 1.12 5.98
N THR A 171 -10.23 1.73 7.15
CA THR A 171 -8.96 2.36 7.50
C THR A 171 -7.99 1.33 8.05
N THR A 172 -6.93 1.05 7.30
CA THR A 172 -5.89 0.08 7.68
C THR A 172 -5.13 0.58 8.91
N PHE A 173 -5.05 -0.27 9.95
CA PHE A 173 -4.31 -0.06 11.20
C PHE A 173 -4.62 1.27 11.93
N ALA A 174 -5.83 1.83 11.79
CA ALA A 174 -6.18 3.08 12.48
C ALA A 174 -6.02 2.99 14.00
N HIS A 175 -6.31 1.83 14.61
CA HIS A 175 -6.18 1.58 16.05
C HIS A 175 -4.72 1.54 16.55
N LEU A 176 -3.75 1.41 15.63
CA LEU A 176 -2.30 1.43 15.92
C LEU A 176 -1.63 2.72 15.48
N SER A 177 -2.35 3.60 14.77
CA SER A 177 -1.80 4.80 14.14
C SER A 177 -1.71 5.97 15.10
N ASP A 178 -0.62 6.73 14.96
CA ASP A 178 -0.41 8.00 15.65
C ASP A 178 -1.08 9.15 14.88
N TRP A 179 -1.05 9.09 13.54
CA TRP A 179 -1.56 10.13 12.65
C TRP A 179 -2.47 9.55 11.55
N GLY A 180 -3.45 10.34 11.13
CA GLY A 180 -4.33 10.04 10.01
C GLY A 180 -4.33 11.14 8.95
N LEU A 181 -4.08 10.78 7.68
CA LEU A 181 -4.32 11.71 6.57
C LEU A 181 -5.81 11.69 6.22
N CYS A 182 -6.53 12.74 6.62
CA CYS A 182 -7.97 12.84 6.53
C CYS A 182 -8.42 13.75 5.39
N ILE A 183 -9.41 13.32 4.61
CA ILE A 183 -10.13 14.19 3.67
C ILE A 183 -11.49 14.52 4.24
N ALA A 184 -11.81 15.82 4.28
CA ALA A 184 -13.10 16.32 4.78
C ALA A 184 -13.64 17.42 3.86
N ARG A 185 -14.96 17.62 3.90
CA ARG A 185 -15.66 18.67 3.18
C ARG A 185 -15.59 19.96 3.97
N THR A 186 -14.95 20.95 3.38
CA THR A 186 -14.81 22.32 3.93
C THR A 186 -15.81 23.28 3.32
N ASP A 187 -16.31 23.00 2.11
CA ASP A 187 -17.30 23.83 1.43
C ASP A 187 -18.32 22.93 0.69
N PRO A 188 -19.59 22.88 1.17
CA PRO A 188 -20.62 22.08 0.54
C PRO A 188 -21.24 22.73 -0.72
N ASP A 189 -21.03 24.03 -0.93
CA ASP A 189 -21.65 24.80 -2.01
C ASP A 189 -20.82 24.74 -3.31
N LEU A 190 -19.56 24.36 -3.20
CA LEU A 190 -18.67 24.15 -4.34
C LEU A 190 -18.91 22.81 -5.04
N PRO A 191 -18.50 22.67 -6.30
CA PRO A 191 -18.45 21.35 -6.96
C PRO A 191 -17.75 20.32 -6.08
N PRO A 192 -18.27 19.07 -5.99
CA PRO A 192 -17.86 18.10 -4.97
C PRO A 192 -16.35 17.95 -4.77
N HIS A 193 -15.58 17.90 -5.86
CA HIS A 193 -14.11 17.77 -5.81
C HIS A 193 -13.36 19.05 -5.39
N ARG A 194 -14.02 20.24 -5.44
CA ARG A 194 -13.43 21.54 -5.08
C ARG A 194 -13.75 21.94 -3.63
N GLY A 195 -14.75 21.31 -3.03
CA GLY A 195 -15.12 21.57 -1.64
C GLY A 195 -14.43 20.67 -0.61
N LEU A 196 -13.34 19.96 -1.00
CA LEU A 196 -12.62 19.06 -0.14
C LEU A 196 -11.27 19.63 0.29
N SER A 197 -10.88 19.42 1.54
CA SER A 197 -9.56 19.75 2.08
C SER A 197 -8.96 18.55 2.79
N ALA A 198 -7.63 18.55 2.94
CA ALA A 198 -6.87 17.48 3.56
C ALA A 198 -6.28 17.94 4.88
N PHE A 199 -6.32 17.07 5.89
CA PHE A 199 -5.86 17.35 7.25
C PHE A 199 -5.02 16.20 7.80
N VAL A 200 -4.00 16.52 8.58
CA VAL A 200 -3.28 15.56 9.43
C VAL A 200 -3.95 15.56 10.80
N VAL A 201 -4.60 14.47 11.13
CA VAL A 201 -5.33 14.26 12.39
C VAL A 201 -4.48 13.47 13.35
N ASP A 202 -4.31 13.95 14.58
CA ASP A 202 -3.75 13.15 15.68
C ASP A 202 -4.81 12.13 16.10
N MET A 203 -4.49 10.85 15.93
CA MET A 203 -5.42 9.73 16.21
C MET A 203 -5.70 9.55 17.71
N ARG A 204 -4.95 10.23 18.58
CA ARG A 204 -5.16 10.27 20.04
C ARG A 204 -5.99 11.46 20.50
N SER A 205 -6.39 12.35 19.59
CA SER A 205 -7.21 13.50 19.91
C SER A 205 -8.55 13.10 20.54
N SER A 206 -9.03 13.93 21.46
CA SER A 206 -10.40 13.80 21.96
C SER A 206 -11.39 13.82 20.81
N GLY A 207 -12.36 12.91 20.81
CA GLY A 207 -13.37 12.76 19.75
C GLY A 207 -12.99 11.77 18.65
N VAL A 208 -11.76 11.25 18.62
CA VAL A 208 -11.40 10.13 17.73
C VAL A 208 -11.71 8.80 18.42
N GLU A 209 -12.52 7.96 17.78
CA GLU A 209 -12.81 6.59 18.22
C GLU A 209 -12.58 5.63 17.05
N THR A 210 -11.85 4.53 17.30
CA THR A 210 -11.57 3.49 16.30
C THR A 210 -12.27 2.19 16.70
N ARG A 211 -12.85 1.48 15.70
CA ARG A 211 -13.44 0.15 15.89
C ARG A 211 -12.96 -0.78 14.81
N GLN A 212 -12.33 -1.88 15.20
CA GLN A 212 -11.84 -2.89 14.27
C GLN A 212 -13.00 -3.60 13.55
N ILE A 213 -12.81 -3.89 12.27
CA ILE A 213 -13.76 -4.62 11.43
C ILE A 213 -13.17 -6.01 11.16
N ARG A 214 -13.84 -7.06 11.65
CA ARG A 214 -13.45 -8.43 11.35
C ARG A 214 -13.76 -8.77 9.89
N GLN A 215 -12.75 -9.26 9.18
CA GLN A 215 -12.82 -9.66 7.79
C GLN A 215 -13.12 -11.16 7.67
N MET A 216 -13.39 -11.64 6.45
CA MET A 216 -13.64 -13.06 6.21
C MET A 216 -12.38 -13.93 6.31
N THR A 217 -11.19 -13.32 6.29
CA THR A 217 -9.90 -13.96 6.64
C THR A 217 -9.75 -14.20 8.13
N GLY A 218 -10.62 -13.64 8.98
CA GLY A 218 -10.45 -13.61 10.44
C GLY A 218 -9.72 -12.38 10.96
N SER A 219 -8.88 -11.77 10.15
CA SER A 219 -8.12 -10.56 10.45
C SER A 219 -9.02 -9.36 10.77
N ALA A 220 -8.54 -8.41 11.57
CA ALA A 220 -9.27 -7.20 11.98
C ALA A 220 -8.45 -5.92 11.83
N ASN A 221 -7.56 -5.87 10.85
CA ASN A 221 -6.67 -4.73 10.61
C ASN A 221 -7.35 -3.53 9.94
N PHE A 222 -8.58 -3.67 9.40
CA PHE A 222 -9.39 -2.53 8.98
C PHE A 222 -10.23 -1.98 10.13
N ASN A 223 -10.53 -0.68 10.07
CA ASN A 223 -11.27 0.02 11.11
C ASN A 223 -12.36 0.92 10.55
N GLU A 224 -13.44 1.09 11.33
CA GLU A 224 -14.24 2.30 11.34
C GLU A 224 -13.55 3.33 12.23
N VAL A 225 -13.58 4.59 11.82
CA VAL A 225 -13.05 5.71 12.58
C VAL A 225 -14.12 6.78 12.69
N PHE A 226 -14.57 7.05 13.91
CA PHE A 226 -15.52 8.10 14.22
C PHE A 226 -14.77 9.36 14.63
N LEU A 227 -15.14 10.48 14.02
CA LEU A 227 -14.62 11.80 14.30
C LEU A 227 -15.74 12.65 14.89
N ASN A 228 -15.71 12.88 16.19
CA ASN A 228 -16.74 13.61 16.93
C ASN A 228 -16.18 14.96 17.38
N GLU A 229 -16.37 16.00 16.55
CA GLU A 229 -15.89 17.35 16.79
C GLU A 229 -14.38 17.42 17.08
N VAL A 230 -13.60 16.65 16.34
CA VAL A 230 -12.14 16.60 16.48
C VAL A 230 -11.53 17.93 16.07
N ARG A 231 -10.79 18.57 16.97
CA ARG A 231 -10.10 19.83 16.71
C ARG A 231 -8.73 19.61 16.08
N VAL A 232 -8.51 20.25 14.95
CA VAL A 232 -7.29 20.11 14.14
C VAL A 232 -6.76 21.52 13.84
N PRO A 233 -5.54 21.87 14.22
CA PRO A 233 -4.94 23.17 13.89
C PRO A 233 -4.83 23.39 12.38
N ASP A 234 -5.00 24.63 11.90
CA ASP A 234 -4.86 24.96 10.47
C ASP A 234 -3.44 24.63 9.93
N SER A 235 -2.45 24.62 10.79
CA SER A 235 -1.08 24.17 10.45
C SER A 235 -0.97 22.69 10.07
N ASN A 236 -2.00 21.89 10.39
CA ASN A 236 -2.12 20.48 9.99
C ASN A 236 -2.90 20.29 8.69
N ARG A 237 -3.37 21.36 8.05
CA ARG A 237 -4.02 21.28 6.72
C ARG A 237 -2.95 21.17 5.62
N ILE A 238 -3.06 20.13 4.79
CA ILE A 238 -2.15 19.89 3.66
C ILE A 238 -2.69 20.58 2.41
N GLY A 239 -1.90 21.47 1.84
CA GLY A 239 -2.30 22.29 0.69
C GLY A 239 -3.24 23.44 1.09
N GLU A 240 -3.87 24.10 0.10
CA GLU A 240 -4.86 25.15 0.34
C GLU A 240 -6.24 24.60 0.65
N VAL A 241 -7.15 25.43 1.18
CA VAL A 241 -8.56 25.07 1.32
C VAL A 241 -9.13 24.76 -0.06
N GLY A 242 -9.74 23.59 -0.22
CA GLY A 242 -10.24 23.13 -1.52
C GLY A 242 -9.26 22.22 -2.29
N ASP A 243 -8.01 22.05 -1.84
CA ASP A 243 -6.99 21.21 -2.49
C ASP A 243 -7.09 19.71 -2.13
N GLY A 244 -8.05 19.32 -1.29
CA GLY A 244 -8.17 17.92 -0.79
C GLY A 244 -8.23 16.89 -1.90
N TRP A 245 -8.90 17.18 -3.01
CA TRP A 245 -8.95 16.25 -4.15
C TRP A 245 -7.59 16.03 -4.80
N ARG A 246 -6.75 17.05 -4.85
CA ARG A 246 -5.36 16.94 -5.32
C ARG A 246 -4.54 16.03 -4.41
N VAL A 247 -4.74 16.12 -3.09
CA VAL A 247 -4.10 15.22 -2.11
C VAL A 247 -4.57 13.79 -2.32
N VAL A 248 -5.88 13.53 -2.51
CA VAL A 248 -6.43 12.21 -2.81
C VAL A 248 -5.77 11.58 -4.04
N ILE A 249 -5.73 12.31 -5.16
CA ILE A 249 -5.15 11.79 -6.41
C ILE A 249 -3.66 11.48 -6.24
N THR A 250 -2.93 12.35 -5.55
CA THR A 250 -1.50 12.15 -5.28
C THR A 250 -1.28 10.89 -4.42
N THR A 251 -2.05 10.72 -3.35
CA THR A 251 -1.97 9.54 -2.47
C THR A 251 -2.27 8.25 -3.25
N PHE A 252 -3.32 8.24 -4.07
CA PHE A 252 -3.68 7.06 -4.90
C PHE A 252 -2.65 6.72 -5.97
N MET A 253 -1.89 7.70 -6.48
CA MET A 253 -0.79 7.40 -7.41
C MET A 253 0.29 6.55 -6.73
N PHE A 254 0.65 6.89 -5.51
CA PHE A 254 1.65 6.13 -4.74
C PHE A 254 1.11 4.79 -4.24
N GLU A 255 -0.13 4.73 -3.77
CA GLU A 255 -0.79 3.49 -3.36
C GLU A 255 -0.75 2.42 -4.46
N ARG A 256 -1.07 2.81 -5.71
CA ARG A 256 -1.03 1.88 -6.85
C ARG A 256 0.35 1.33 -7.14
N THR A 257 1.41 2.10 -6.90
CA THR A 257 2.78 1.61 -7.09
C THR A 257 3.21 0.63 -6.00
N ALA A 258 2.76 0.81 -4.77
CA ALA A 258 3.10 -0.08 -3.65
C ALA A 258 2.47 -1.47 -3.78
N VAL A 259 1.24 -1.59 -4.29
CA VAL A 259 0.54 -2.88 -4.51
C VAL A 259 1.26 -3.77 -5.53
N LEU A 260 2.11 -3.21 -6.39
CA LEU A 260 2.72 -3.92 -7.51
C LEU A 260 3.95 -4.77 -7.15
N SER A 261 4.55 -4.56 -5.98
CA SER A 261 5.76 -5.28 -5.55
C SER A 261 5.51 -6.73 -5.11
N VAL A 262 4.26 -7.10 -4.83
CA VAL A 262 3.88 -8.40 -4.25
C VAL A 262 3.88 -9.55 -5.27
N GLY A 263 3.72 -9.26 -6.56
CA GLY A 263 3.47 -10.29 -7.57
C GLY A 263 4.61 -11.29 -7.81
N ALA A 264 5.86 -10.91 -7.61
CA ALA A 264 7.01 -11.80 -7.89
C ALA A 264 7.15 -12.90 -6.81
N THR A 265 7.06 -12.54 -5.54
CA THR A 265 7.16 -13.48 -4.43
C THR A 265 6.05 -14.52 -4.42
N VAL A 266 4.84 -14.15 -4.85
CA VAL A 266 3.71 -15.07 -4.96
C VAL A 266 3.92 -16.07 -6.09
N ALA A 267 4.49 -15.67 -7.23
CA ALA A 267 4.80 -16.58 -8.34
C ALA A 267 5.85 -17.62 -7.92
N ASP A 268 6.90 -17.21 -7.21
CA ASP A 268 7.94 -18.12 -6.72
C ASP A 268 7.38 -19.12 -5.70
N ALA A 269 6.53 -18.67 -4.78
CA ALA A 269 5.85 -19.54 -3.81
C ALA A 269 4.95 -20.58 -4.52
N PHE A 270 4.25 -20.17 -5.57
CA PHE A 270 3.41 -21.08 -6.35
C PHE A 270 4.23 -22.09 -7.17
N GLU A 271 5.36 -21.69 -7.76
CA GLU A 271 6.29 -22.62 -8.42
C GLU A 271 6.81 -23.66 -7.42
N ALA A 272 7.15 -23.25 -6.20
CA ALA A 272 7.56 -24.16 -5.13
C ALA A 272 6.42 -25.12 -4.74
N LEU A 273 5.18 -24.67 -4.65
CA LEU A 273 4.01 -25.52 -4.40
C LEU A 273 3.83 -26.56 -5.50
N LEU A 274 3.94 -26.18 -6.77
CA LEU A 274 3.82 -27.10 -7.92
C LEU A 274 4.92 -28.17 -7.91
N ALA A 275 6.12 -27.85 -7.42
CA ALA A 275 7.22 -28.82 -7.31
C ALA A 275 6.95 -29.91 -6.27
N THR A 276 6.09 -29.65 -5.27
CA THR A 276 5.78 -30.58 -4.18
C THR A 276 4.53 -31.43 -4.44
N ARG A 277 3.70 -31.10 -5.42
CA ARG A 277 2.40 -31.74 -5.68
C ARG A 277 2.26 -32.22 -7.13
N PRO A 278 1.66 -33.41 -7.35
CA PRO A 278 1.33 -33.86 -8.71
C PRO A 278 0.30 -32.91 -9.34
N THR A 279 0.51 -32.51 -10.58
CA THR A 279 -0.40 -31.63 -11.32
C THR A 279 -0.87 -32.28 -12.61
N SER A 280 -2.13 -32.07 -12.97
CA SER A 280 -2.66 -32.47 -14.29
C SER A 280 -2.13 -31.56 -15.41
N GLY A 281 -2.25 -32.02 -16.67
CA GLY A 281 -1.90 -31.18 -17.81
C GLY A 281 -2.73 -29.89 -17.88
N SER A 282 -4.01 -29.95 -17.54
CA SER A 282 -4.88 -28.76 -17.51
C SER A 282 -4.50 -27.75 -16.44
N GLN A 283 -4.07 -28.19 -15.26
CA GLN A 283 -3.56 -27.30 -14.21
C GLN A 283 -2.27 -26.59 -14.67
N ARG A 284 -1.35 -27.32 -15.33
CA ARG A 284 -0.15 -26.72 -15.90
C ARG A 284 -0.47 -25.67 -16.96
N ASP A 285 -1.42 -25.94 -17.85
CA ASP A 285 -1.83 -24.97 -18.86
C ASP A 285 -2.45 -23.69 -18.26
N ARG A 286 -3.26 -23.83 -17.22
CA ARG A 286 -3.80 -22.67 -16.48
C ARG A 286 -2.66 -21.84 -15.86
N PHE A 287 -1.71 -22.51 -15.20
CA PHE A 287 -0.56 -21.86 -14.60
C PHE A 287 0.32 -21.12 -15.62
N LEU A 288 0.64 -21.76 -16.74
CA LEU A 288 1.44 -21.12 -17.80
C LEU A 288 0.78 -19.84 -18.33
N ARG A 289 -0.54 -19.77 -18.42
CA ARG A 289 -1.25 -18.53 -18.79
C ARG A 289 -1.02 -17.42 -17.75
N VAL A 290 -1.08 -17.74 -16.46
CA VAL A 290 -0.82 -16.76 -15.40
C VAL A 290 0.62 -16.27 -15.47
N ILE A 291 1.60 -17.16 -15.66
CA ILE A 291 3.02 -16.79 -15.80
C ILE A 291 3.24 -15.87 -17.02
N VAL A 292 2.67 -16.22 -18.18
CA VAL A 292 2.81 -15.39 -19.39
C VAL A 292 2.20 -14.00 -19.19
N ALA A 293 1.00 -13.94 -18.60
CA ALA A 293 0.34 -12.66 -18.30
C ALA A 293 1.10 -11.85 -17.23
N GLY A 294 1.64 -12.52 -16.20
CA GLY A 294 2.47 -11.90 -15.19
C GLY A 294 3.76 -11.31 -15.75
N ARG A 295 4.44 -12.01 -16.68
CA ARG A 295 5.62 -11.48 -17.38
C ARG A 295 5.28 -10.27 -18.24
N ALA A 296 4.15 -10.30 -18.97
CA ALA A 296 3.68 -9.17 -19.76
C ALA A 296 3.39 -7.94 -18.86
N LEU A 297 2.79 -8.18 -17.68
CA LEU A 297 2.59 -7.15 -16.66
C LEU A 297 3.91 -6.58 -16.17
N GLY A 298 4.90 -7.43 -15.90
CA GLY A 298 6.26 -7.02 -15.50
C GLY A 298 6.91 -6.06 -16.50
N TYR A 299 6.77 -6.30 -17.80
CA TYR A 299 7.24 -5.35 -18.83
C TYR A 299 6.50 -4.00 -18.78
N THR A 300 5.22 -4.00 -18.44
CA THR A 300 4.46 -2.74 -18.25
C THR A 300 4.98 -1.98 -17.04
N GLN A 301 5.28 -2.66 -15.94
CA GLN A 301 5.87 -2.08 -14.74
C GLN A 301 7.28 -1.51 -15.02
N MET A 302 8.13 -2.23 -15.76
CA MET A 302 9.45 -1.74 -16.17
C MET A 302 9.35 -0.46 -17.02
N ARG A 303 8.37 -0.36 -17.93
CA ARG A 303 8.12 0.86 -18.71
C ARG A 303 7.71 2.03 -17.80
N MET A 304 6.89 1.78 -16.79
CA MET A 304 6.50 2.80 -15.80
C MET A 304 7.71 3.26 -14.98
N ALA A 305 8.52 2.34 -14.49
CA ALA A 305 9.74 2.65 -13.74
C ALA A 305 10.73 3.46 -14.59
N THR A 306 10.91 3.10 -15.88
CA THR A 306 11.74 3.86 -16.82
C THR A 306 11.21 5.28 -17.03
N ALA A 307 9.89 5.45 -17.13
CA ALA A 307 9.28 6.77 -17.26
C ALA A 307 9.53 7.65 -16.03
N LEU A 308 9.40 7.05 -14.82
CA LEU A 308 9.73 7.73 -13.56
C LEU A 308 11.20 8.14 -13.49
N ALA A 309 12.12 7.23 -13.85
CA ALA A 309 13.56 7.53 -13.89
C ALA A 309 13.90 8.69 -14.85
N GLN A 310 13.08 8.91 -15.88
CA GLN A 310 13.17 10.04 -16.80
C GLN A 310 12.44 11.32 -16.32
N GLY A 311 11.99 11.34 -15.05
CA GLY A 311 11.29 12.49 -14.46
C GLY A 311 9.83 12.64 -14.90
N ARG A 312 9.26 11.65 -15.59
CA ARG A 312 7.84 11.67 -15.97
C ARG A 312 6.99 11.14 -14.80
N MET A 313 5.94 11.87 -14.44
CA MET A 313 5.01 11.41 -13.41
C MET A 313 4.26 10.15 -13.86
N PRO A 314 3.94 9.21 -12.91
CA PRO A 314 3.13 8.05 -13.22
C PRO A 314 1.79 8.44 -13.85
N GLY A 315 1.48 7.81 -14.97
CA GLY A 315 0.25 8.03 -15.71
C GLY A 315 -0.87 7.04 -15.33
N PRO A 316 -1.93 6.98 -16.14
CA PRO A 316 -3.03 6.04 -15.94
C PRO A 316 -2.64 4.57 -16.15
N GLU A 317 -1.43 4.28 -16.64
CA GLU A 317 -0.88 2.92 -16.81
C GLU A 317 -0.83 2.13 -15.51
N GLY A 318 -0.71 2.82 -14.36
CA GLY A 318 -0.85 2.21 -13.04
C GLY A 318 -2.20 1.49 -12.83
N SER A 319 -3.26 1.97 -13.50
CA SER A 319 -4.57 1.30 -13.48
C SER A 319 -4.55 -0.04 -14.21
N VAL A 320 -3.80 -0.17 -15.31
CA VAL A 320 -3.61 -1.46 -16.00
C VAL A 320 -2.87 -2.43 -15.08
N ALA A 321 -1.79 -1.97 -14.47
CA ALA A 321 -0.99 -2.80 -13.60
C ALA A 321 -1.80 -3.28 -12.37
N LYS A 322 -2.57 -2.39 -11.72
CA LYS A 322 -3.44 -2.75 -10.60
C LYS A 322 -4.51 -3.76 -11.02
N LEU A 323 -5.27 -3.48 -12.08
CA LEU A 323 -6.35 -4.36 -12.55
C LEU A 323 -5.84 -5.75 -12.92
N VAL A 324 -4.81 -5.83 -13.77
CA VAL A 324 -4.26 -7.11 -14.23
C VAL A 324 -3.59 -7.84 -13.08
N GLY A 325 -2.80 -7.15 -12.25
CA GLY A 325 -2.09 -7.75 -11.11
C GLY A 325 -3.04 -8.41 -10.11
N THR A 326 -4.10 -7.71 -9.69
CA THR A 326 -5.06 -8.28 -8.73
C THR A 326 -5.90 -9.42 -9.31
N LEU A 327 -6.20 -9.40 -10.61
CA LEU A 327 -6.86 -10.52 -11.29
C LEU A 327 -5.96 -11.76 -11.38
N LEU A 328 -4.67 -11.56 -11.69
CA LEU A 328 -3.68 -12.65 -11.74
C LEU A 328 -3.44 -13.26 -10.37
N LEU A 329 -3.38 -12.45 -9.31
CA LEU A 329 -3.26 -12.95 -7.95
C LEU A 329 -4.48 -13.80 -7.55
N ALA A 330 -5.69 -13.32 -7.85
CA ALA A 330 -6.91 -14.09 -7.58
C ALA A 330 -6.92 -15.44 -8.30
N GLU A 331 -6.55 -15.45 -9.59
CA GLU A 331 -6.46 -16.69 -10.39
C GLU A 331 -5.37 -17.63 -9.84
N LEU A 332 -4.24 -17.09 -9.38
CA LEU A 332 -3.13 -17.88 -8.88
C LEU A 332 -3.48 -18.53 -7.53
N TYR A 333 -4.15 -17.82 -6.62
CA TYR A 333 -4.59 -18.37 -5.34
C TYR A 333 -5.70 -19.41 -5.52
N ASP A 334 -6.65 -19.19 -6.45
CA ASP A 334 -7.66 -20.18 -6.83
C ASP A 334 -7.01 -21.49 -7.34
N GLN A 335 -6.00 -21.36 -8.22
CA GLN A 335 -5.24 -22.52 -8.70
C GLN A 335 -4.42 -23.20 -7.61
N ALA A 336 -3.91 -22.45 -6.63
CA ALA A 336 -3.20 -23.04 -5.50
C ALA A 336 -4.12 -23.95 -4.67
N LEU A 337 -5.36 -23.50 -4.40
CA LEU A 337 -6.35 -24.33 -3.70
C LEU A 337 -6.73 -25.57 -4.53
N ASP A 338 -6.86 -25.45 -5.85
CA ASP A 338 -7.06 -26.60 -6.75
C ASP A 338 -5.90 -27.61 -6.68
N VAL A 339 -4.66 -27.15 -6.56
CA VAL A 339 -3.47 -28.02 -6.44
C VAL A 339 -3.43 -28.69 -5.05
N LEU A 340 -3.84 -27.98 -4.01
CA LEU A 340 -3.97 -28.54 -2.66
C LEU A 340 -5.11 -29.57 -2.56
N GLY A 341 -6.13 -29.50 -3.42
CA GLY A 341 -7.27 -30.41 -3.41
C GLY A 341 -8.05 -30.36 -2.11
N ALA A 342 -8.28 -31.52 -1.47
CA ALA A 342 -9.01 -31.57 -0.21
C ALA A 342 -8.32 -30.79 0.93
N ASP A 343 -7.00 -30.75 0.93
CA ASP A 343 -6.21 -29.98 1.92
C ASP A 343 -6.45 -28.46 1.78
N GLY A 344 -6.85 -27.98 0.59
CA GLY A 344 -7.21 -26.58 0.36
C GLY A 344 -8.48 -26.11 1.05
N LEU A 345 -9.27 -27.06 1.62
CA LEU A 345 -10.49 -26.78 2.38
C LEU A 345 -10.23 -26.73 3.90
N LEU A 346 -9.03 -27.09 4.34
CA LEU A 346 -8.66 -27.07 5.74
C LEU A 346 -8.31 -25.64 6.18
N ALA A 347 -8.51 -25.35 7.46
CA ALA A 347 -8.18 -24.07 8.07
C ALA A 347 -7.27 -24.27 9.30
N ASP A 348 -6.63 -23.23 9.72
CA ASP A 348 -5.78 -23.18 10.91
C ASP A 348 -4.64 -24.22 10.92
N GLY A 349 -4.32 -24.75 12.10
CA GLY A 349 -3.19 -25.66 12.32
C GLY A 349 -3.23 -26.99 11.56
N ASP A 350 -4.40 -27.41 11.06
CA ASP A 350 -4.56 -28.62 10.25
C ASP A 350 -4.31 -28.36 8.74
N ALA A 351 -4.26 -27.10 8.32
CA ALA A 351 -4.04 -26.73 6.93
C ALA A 351 -2.54 -26.83 6.58
N PRO A 352 -2.19 -27.35 5.39
CA PRO A 352 -0.83 -27.28 4.89
C PRO A 352 -0.33 -25.84 4.82
N TYR A 353 0.94 -25.66 5.13
CA TYR A 353 1.60 -24.33 5.11
C TYR A 353 0.91 -23.30 6.03
N GLY A 354 0.31 -23.78 7.15
CA GLY A 354 -0.35 -22.90 8.10
C GLY A 354 -1.63 -22.20 7.61
N GLY A 355 -2.20 -22.63 6.49
CA GLY A 355 -3.40 -21.99 5.91
C GLY A 355 -3.14 -20.74 5.09
N GLU A 356 -1.88 -20.34 4.86
CA GLU A 356 -1.52 -19.10 4.16
C GLU A 356 -2.12 -18.99 2.75
N TRP A 357 -2.27 -20.12 2.01
CA TRP A 357 -2.92 -20.13 0.70
C TRP A 357 -4.41 -19.84 0.78
N GLN A 358 -5.09 -20.37 1.79
CA GLN A 358 -6.50 -20.15 2.06
C GLN A 358 -6.76 -18.68 2.46
N ASP A 359 -5.93 -18.14 3.35
CA ASP A 359 -6.02 -16.74 3.77
C ASP A 359 -5.77 -15.78 2.62
N ALA A 360 -4.77 -16.07 1.78
CA ALA A 360 -4.49 -15.29 0.60
C ALA A 360 -5.67 -15.32 -0.40
N PHE A 361 -6.29 -16.49 -0.62
CA PHE A 361 -7.50 -16.61 -1.44
C PHE A 361 -8.66 -15.77 -0.87
N LEU A 362 -8.94 -15.87 0.43
CA LEU A 362 -9.98 -15.10 1.12
C LEU A 362 -9.69 -13.59 1.12
N GLY A 363 -8.43 -13.18 1.07
CA GLY A 363 -8.01 -11.78 0.99
C GLY A 363 -8.20 -11.14 -0.39
N THR A 364 -8.25 -11.92 -1.47
CA THR A 364 -8.27 -11.39 -2.86
C THR A 364 -9.44 -10.47 -3.20
N PRO A 365 -10.68 -10.67 -2.72
CA PRO A 365 -11.77 -9.72 -2.95
C PRO A 365 -11.43 -8.31 -2.46
N GLY A 366 -10.77 -8.19 -1.29
CA GLY A 366 -10.30 -6.92 -0.75
C GLY A 366 -9.31 -6.21 -1.67
N LEU A 367 -8.34 -6.94 -2.23
CA LEU A 367 -7.37 -6.40 -3.20
C LEU A 367 -8.03 -5.88 -4.49
N ARG A 368 -9.13 -6.49 -4.93
CA ARG A 368 -9.87 -6.08 -6.13
C ARG A 368 -10.77 -4.86 -5.89
N ILE A 369 -11.04 -4.54 -4.63
CA ILE A 369 -11.85 -3.38 -4.20
C ILE A 369 -10.97 -2.22 -3.80
N GLY A 370 -9.97 -2.43 -2.96
CA GLY A 370 -9.02 -1.43 -2.46
C GLY A 370 -8.22 -0.76 -3.59
N GLY A 371 -7.76 0.47 -3.41
CA GLY A 371 -7.02 1.22 -4.42
C GLY A 371 -7.82 1.55 -5.69
N GLY A 372 -9.16 1.55 -5.61
CA GLY A 372 -10.12 1.67 -6.71
C GLY A 372 -10.52 0.31 -7.28
N THR A 373 -11.82 0.06 -7.32
CA THR A 373 -12.39 -1.22 -7.78
C THR A 373 -11.98 -1.56 -9.21
N ASP A 374 -12.09 -2.83 -9.59
CA ASP A 374 -11.86 -3.29 -10.98
C ASP A 374 -12.65 -2.44 -12.00
N GLN A 375 -13.87 -2.01 -11.66
CA GLN A 375 -14.72 -1.17 -12.51
C GLN A 375 -14.13 0.24 -12.65
N ILE A 376 -13.69 0.84 -11.55
CA ILE A 376 -13.03 2.14 -11.57
C ILE A 376 -11.72 2.08 -12.40
N GLN A 377 -10.93 1.02 -12.25
CA GLN A 377 -9.71 0.85 -13.05
C GLN A 377 -10.05 0.73 -14.55
N ARG A 378 -11.10 -0.02 -14.92
CA ARG A 378 -11.58 -0.11 -16.31
C ARG A 378 -12.02 1.24 -16.87
N ASN A 379 -12.74 2.05 -16.08
CA ASN A 379 -13.15 3.39 -16.49
C ASN A 379 -11.93 4.28 -16.74
N ILE A 380 -10.94 4.28 -15.85
CA ILE A 380 -9.70 5.04 -16.02
C ILE A 380 -8.96 4.61 -17.29
N ILE A 381 -8.84 3.31 -17.52
CA ILE A 381 -8.20 2.75 -18.73
C ILE A 381 -8.96 3.19 -19.99
N ALA A 382 -10.28 3.04 -19.98
CA ALA A 382 -11.14 3.40 -21.12
C ALA A 382 -11.01 4.90 -21.46
N GLU A 383 -11.17 5.76 -20.46
CA GLU A 383 -11.18 7.21 -20.67
C GLU A 383 -9.79 7.80 -20.90
N ARG A 384 -8.78 7.37 -20.12
CA ARG A 384 -7.47 8.04 -20.07
C ARG A 384 -6.40 7.40 -20.95
N ILE A 385 -6.52 6.08 -21.25
CA ILE A 385 -5.56 5.37 -22.10
C ILE A 385 -6.12 5.18 -23.50
N LEU A 386 -7.38 4.72 -23.59
CA LEU A 386 -8.01 4.41 -24.87
C LEU A 386 -8.75 5.61 -25.49
N GLY A 387 -8.92 6.73 -24.74
CA GLY A 387 -9.62 7.92 -25.23
C GLY A 387 -11.11 7.72 -25.50
N LEU A 388 -11.74 6.71 -24.89
CA LEU A 388 -13.18 6.45 -25.02
C LEU A 388 -13.99 7.53 -24.29
N PRO A 389 -15.23 7.80 -24.75
CA PRO A 389 -16.11 8.77 -24.08
C PRO A 389 -16.40 8.33 -22.64
N LYS A 390 -16.58 9.33 -21.78
CA LYS A 390 -17.07 9.09 -20.40
C LYS A 390 -18.46 8.51 -20.45
N ASP A 391 -18.72 7.60 -19.51
CA ASP A 391 -20.07 7.08 -19.29
C ASP A 391 -21.00 8.26 -18.93
N LEU A 392 -22.14 8.33 -19.58
CA LEU A 392 -23.17 9.32 -19.27
C LEU A 392 -23.81 8.87 -17.94
N ARG A 393 -23.50 9.60 -16.87
CA ARG A 393 -24.18 9.46 -15.58
C ARG A 393 -25.52 10.17 -15.58
#